data_7f01886a715c7fbba461cafcf776e8c8
#
_entry.id   7f01886a715c7fbba461cafcf776e8c8
#
_cell.length_a   1.000
_cell.length_b   1.000
_cell.length_c   1.000
_cell.angle_alpha   90.00
_cell.angle_beta   90.00
_cell.angle_gamma   90.00
#
_symmetry.space_group_name_H-M   'P 1'
#
loop_
_entity.id
_entity.type
_entity.pdbx_description
1 polymer ?
#
loop_
_entity_poly.entity_id
_entity_poly.type
_entity_poly.pdbx_seq_one_letter_code
_entity_poly.pdbx_strand_id
1 'polypeptide(L)'
;MRKFLALALAGAIGVGGVSVATADESVQTESAKFKPKKLSKKRYQNIKFVNTITTFDLPGTDQPPKGERTVVDFPKQFKFNYRKFPYCKTDAAGLELAATTEDAIAACGKKSAVSDPKGSTARVKVGGAGLIIDVQVTAFNDNNKTFLLYSKPVGDAAGLPATILVGKLKPFKKVKGRPPGTGSGPYKESLDVVIPPLAAGAIQFFEVTIKKSKYIQARCKPKKLKWQATTFFSDGTPPTADTYTTKCKPKKK
;
A
#
# COMPACT_ATOMS: atom_id res chain seq x y z
N MET A 1 60.20 -54.93 -25.28
CA MET A 1 60.26 -54.06 -24.13
C MET A 1 59.55 -52.75 -24.52
N ARG A 2 58.24 -52.60 -24.31
CA ARG A 2 57.48 -51.45 -24.64
C ARG A 2 56.77 -51.03 -23.37
N LYS A 3 57.11 -49.81 -22.85
CA LYS A 3 56.50 -49.20 -21.71
C LYS A 3 55.24 -48.46 -22.17
N PHE A 4 54.05 -48.81 -21.68
CA PHE A 4 52.83 -48.06 -21.84
C PHE A 4 52.70 -47.10 -20.67
N LEU A 5 52.70 -45.82 -21.01
CA LEU A 5 52.37 -44.76 -20.10
C LEU A 5 50.83 -44.54 -20.18
N ALA A 6 50.13 -44.80 -19.10
CA ALA A 6 48.72 -44.46 -18.99
C ALA A 6 48.57 -43.03 -18.45
N LEU A 7 48.06 -42.15 -19.28
CA LEU A 7 47.70 -40.77 -18.90
C LEU A 7 46.24 -40.77 -18.38
N ALA A 8 46.07 -40.56 -17.10
CA ALA A 8 44.74 -40.36 -16.51
C ALA A 8 44.34 -38.90 -16.68
N LEU A 9 43.41 -38.60 -17.59
CA LEU A 9 42.72 -37.31 -17.65
C LEU A 9 41.59 -37.31 -16.61
N ALA A 10 41.80 -36.60 -15.52
CA ALA A 10 40.72 -36.23 -14.61
C ALA A 10 39.92 -35.04 -15.19
N GLY A 11 38.83 -35.33 -15.86
CA GLY A 11 37.88 -34.35 -16.31
C GLY A 11 37.05 -33.86 -15.12
N ALA A 12 37.35 -32.65 -14.61
CA ALA A 12 36.48 -31.96 -13.71
C ALA A 12 35.26 -31.43 -14.49
N ILE A 13 34.15 -32.16 -14.43
CA ILE A 13 32.85 -31.65 -14.90
C ILE A 13 32.37 -30.62 -13.84
N GLY A 14 32.70 -29.38 -14.08
CA GLY A 14 32.08 -28.27 -13.37
C GLY A 14 30.60 -28.23 -13.74
N VAL A 15 29.75 -28.76 -12.88
CA VAL A 15 28.31 -28.51 -12.92
C VAL A 15 28.11 -27.04 -12.52
N GLY A 16 28.22 -26.17 -13.51
CA GLY A 16 27.73 -24.82 -13.40
C GLY A 16 26.22 -24.87 -13.19
N GLY A 17 25.80 -24.82 -11.93
CA GLY A 17 24.42 -24.62 -11.59
C GLY A 17 23.98 -23.29 -12.21
N VAL A 18 23.31 -23.37 -13.37
CA VAL A 18 22.51 -22.26 -13.87
C VAL A 18 21.38 -22.10 -12.85
N SER A 19 21.57 -21.23 -11.88
CA SER A 19 20.46 -20.71 -11.10
C SER A 19 19.56 -19.98 -12.09
N VAL A 20 18.57 -20.70 -12.60
CA VAL A 20 17.41 -20.08 -13.22
C VAL A 20 16.81 -19.22 -12.11
N ALA A 21 17.11 -17.91 -12.15
CA ALA A 21 16.34 -16.95 -11.39
C ALA A 21 14.92 -17.07 -11.96
N THR A 22 14.09 -17.91 -11.34
CA THR A 22 12.65 -17.81 -11.49
C THR A 22 12.33 -16.37 -11.11
N ALA A 23 11.86 -15.58 -12.09
CA ALA A 23 11.26 -14.28 -11.78
C ALA A 23 10.18 -14.60 -10.75
N ASP A 24 10.43 -14.17 -9.51
CA ASP A 24 9.46 -14.29 -8.41
C ASP A 24 8.22 -13.55 -8.90
N GLU A 25 7.15 -14.27 -9.23
CA GLU A 25 5.90 -13.64 -9.63
C GLU A 25 5.48 -12.77 -8.47
N SER A 26 5.54 -11.46 -8.69
CA SER A 26 5.20 -10.50 -7.66
C SER A 26 3.75 -10.74 -7.22
N VAL A 27 3.57 -11.20 -5.98
CA VAL A 27 2.24 -11.42 -5.40
C VAL A 27 1.47 -10.12 -5.16
N GLN A 28 2.06 -8.97 -5.52
CA GLN A 28 1.44 -7.67 -5.33
C GLN A 28 1.83 -6.70 -6.43
N THR A 29 0.89 -5.83 -6.81
CA THR A 29 1.15 -4.65 -7.65
C THR A 29 0.64 -3.38 -6.98
N GLU A 30 1.38 -2.26 -7.20
CA GLU A 30 0.96 -0.94 -6.77
C GLU A 30 0.68 -0.04 -7.98
N SER A 31 -0.31 0.82 -7.87
CA SER A 31 -0.47 1.96 -8.75
C SER A 31 -0.82 3.24 -7.99
N ALA A 32 -0.28 4.37 -8.45
CA ALA A 32 -0.58 5.67 -7.88
C ALA A 32 -0.98 6.66 -8.97
N LYS A 33 -2.13 7.31 -8.81
CA LYS A 33 -2.65 8.30 -9.76
C LYS A 33 -2.96 9.60 -9.03
N PHE A 34 -2.82 10.74 -9.71
CA PHE A 34 -3.24 12.02 -9.17
C PHE A 34 -3.79 12.94 -10.24
N LYS A 35 -4.67 13.85 -9.84
CA LYS A 35 -5.23 14.93 -10.68
C LYS A 35 -5.15 16.27 -9.95
N PRO A 36 -4.82 17.41 -10.62
CA PRO A 36 -4.45 17.50 -12.03
C PRO A 36 -3.02 17.00 -12.27
N LYS A 37 -2.74 16.42 -13.45
CA LYS A 37 -1.37 16.02 -13.84
C LYS A 37 -0.46 17.21 -14.19
N LYS A 38 -1.04 18.37 -14.53
CA LYS A 38 -0.32 19.61 -14.83
C LYS A 38 -0.10 20.42 -13.55
N LEU A 39 1.12 20.36 -13.01
CA LEU A 39 1.51 20.95 -11.72
C LEU A 39 2.63 21.96 -11.85
N SER A 40 2.73 22.91 -10.90
CA SER A 40 3.85 23.83 -10.82
C SER A 40 5.17 23.09 -10.53
N LYS A 41 6.28 23.56 -11.10
CA LYS A 41 7.62 23.06 -10.74
C LYS A 41 8.05 23.50 -9.34
N LYS A 42 7.65 24.70 -8.90
CA LYS A 42 8.11 25.34 -7.65
C LYS A 42 7.10 25.25 -6.52
N ARG A 43 5.81 25.50 -6.80
CA ARG A 43 4.74 25.62 -5.78
C ARG A 43 3.98 24.32 -5.62
N TYR A 44 3.69 23.93 -4.39
CA TYR A 44 2.77 22.84 -4.09
C TYR A 44 1.35 23.21 -4.48
N GLN A 45 0.62 22.29 -5.08
CA GLN A 45 -0.75 22.46 -5.53
C GLN A 45 -1.61 21.31 -5.01
N ASN A 46 -2.87 21.61 -4.70
CA ASN A 46 -3.83 20.62 -4.24
C ASN A 46 -4.07 19.56 -5.32
N ILE A 47 -4.08 18.32 -4.93
CA ILE A 47 -4.35 17.18 -5.81
C ILE A 47 -5.45 16.28 -5.24
N LYS A 48 -6.20 15.60 -6.13
CA LYS A 48 -6.85 14.33 -5.83
C LYS A 48 -5.78 13.24 -6.01
N PHE A 49 -5.66 12.36 -5.04
CA PHE A 49 -4.70 11.26 -5.07
C PHE A 49 -5.42 9.93 -4.94
N VAL A 50 -5.05 8.96 -5.73
CA VAL A 50 -5.55 7.59 -5.68
C VAL A 50 -4.37 6.66 -5.57
N ASN A 51 -4.38 5.81 -4.57
CA ASN A 51 -3.43 4.71 -4.43
C ASN A 51 -4.19 3.40 -4.46
N THR A 52 -3.73 2.48 -5.28
CA THR A 52 -4.31 1.16 -5.47
C THR A 52 -3.24 0.11 -5.23
N ILE A 53 -3.56 -0.88 -4.42
CA ILE A 53 -2.73 -2.06 -4.16
C ILE A 53 -3.58 -3.27 -4.53
N THR A 54 -3.03 -4.18 -5.32
CA THR A 54 -3.65 -5.47 -5.68
C THR A 54 -2.71 -6.57 -5.26
N THR A 55 -3.24 -7.52 -4.49
CA THR A 55 -2.52 -8.72 -4.05
C THR A 55 -3.10 -9.93 -4.78
N PHE A 56 -2.25 -10.73 -5.39
CA PHE A 56 -2.64 -11.90 -6.18
C PHE A 56 -2.68 -13.16 -5.32
N ASP A 57 -3.42 -14.15 -5.77
CA ASP A 57 -3.46 -15.45 -5.12
C ASP A 57 -2.07 -16.12 -5.18
N LEU A 58 -1.72 -16.83 -4.13
CA LEU A 58 -0.49 -17.62 -4.12
C LEU A 58 -0.60 -18.79 -5.11
N PRO A 59 0.48 -19.14 -5.81
CA PRO A 59 0.49 -20.28 -6.72
C PRO A 59 -0.04 -21.55 -6.05
N GLY A 60 -1.00 -22.23 -6.71
CA GLY A 60 -1.62 -23.45 -6.19
C GLY A 60 -2.62 -23.25 -5.06
N THR A 61 -2.96 -22.00 -4.73
CA THR A 61 -4.01 -21.66 -3.75
C THR A 61 -5.06 -20.78 -4.39
N ASP A 62 -6.26 -20.74 -3.79
CA ASP A 62 -7.32 -19.80 -4.18
C ASP A 62 -7.41 -18.65 -3.15
N GLN A 63 -6.26 -18.18 -2.66
CA GLN A 63 -6.21 -17.11 -1.67
C GLN A 63 -4.94 -16.27 -1.78
N PRO A 64 -5.04 -14.92 -1.72
CA PRO A 64 -3.88 -14.05 -1.59
C PRO A 64 -3.24 -14.22 -0.20
N PRO A 65 -1.94 -13.92 -0.06
CA PRO A 65 -1.26 -13.97 1.22
C PRO A 65 -1.87 -12.98 2.22
N LYS A 66 -1.83 -13.31 3.51
CA LYS A 66 -2.42 -12.51 4.58
C LYS A 66 -1.52 -11.33 4.94
N GLY A 67 -1.84 -10.14 4.44
CA GLY A 67 -1.14 -8.91 4.80
C GLY A 67 -1.31 -8.56 6.28
N GLU A 68 -0.20 -8.24 6.96
CA GLU A 68 -0.20 -7.73 8.34
C GLU A 68 0.23 -6.27 8.44
N ARG A 69 0.97 -5.80 7.43
CA ARG A 69 1.48 -4.43 7.40
C ARG A 69 1.79 -4.01 5.98
N THR A 70 1.43 -2.78 5.61
CA THR A 70 1.82 -2.18 4.33
C THR A 70 2.46 -0.81 4.55
N VAL A 71 3.58 -0.57 3.87
CA VAL A 71 4.30 0.70 3.89
C VAL A 71 4.27 1.31 2.50
N VAL A 72 3.62 2.47 2.36
CA VAL A 72 3.56 3.23 1.10
C VAL A 72 4.51 4.42 1.18
N ASP A 73 5.50 4.46 0.28
CA ASP A 73 6.53 5.49 0.22
C ASP A 73 6.19 6.58 -0.79
N PHE A 74 6.15 7.81 -0.29
CA PHE A 74 5.77 8.97 -1.08
C PHE A 74 6.98 9.73 -1.62
N PRO A 75 6.95 10.16 -2.91
CA PRO A 75 7.99 10.97 -3.50
C PRO A 75 8.20 12.28 -2.72
N LYS A 76 9.43 12.81 -2.68
CA LYS A 76 9.77 14.11 -2.06
C LYS A 76 8.93 15.30 -2.55
N GLN A 77 8.24 15.15 -3.66
CA GLN A 77 7.37 16.14 -4.28
C GLN A 77 5.98 16.20 -3.66
N PHE A 78 5.66 15.25 -2.80
CA PHE A 78 4.40 15.21 -2.06
C PHE A 78 4.53 15.88 -0.71
N LYS A 79 3.42 16.45 -0.23
CA LYS A 79 3.32 17.09 1.08
C LYS A 79 1.96 16.80 1.69
N PHE A 80 1.95 16.29 2.89
CA PHE A 80 0.78 16.11 3.72
C PHE A 80 0.65 17.27 4.70
N ASN A 81 -0.54 17.87 4.77
CA ASN A 81 -0.84 19.01 5.67
C ASN A 81 -1.74 18.57 6.82
N TYR A 82 -1.50 17.43 7.42
CA TYR A 82 -2.32 16.81 8.46
C TYR A 82 -2.66 17.77 9.62
N ARG A 83 -1.73 18.64 10.04
CA ARG A 83 -1.96 19.64 11.10
C ARG A 83 -2.96 20.74 10.76
N LYS A 84 -3.32 20.91 9.48
CA LYS A 84 -4.25 21.95 9.01
C LYS A 84 -5.67 21.42 8.87
N PHE A 85 -5.89 20.17 9.21
CA PHE A 85 -7.20 19.53 9.17
C PHE A 85 -7.61 19.12 10.59
N PRO A 86 -8.91 19.15 10.87
CA PRO A 86 -9.44 18.63 12.13
C PRO A 86 -9.05 17.14 12.27
N TYR A 87 -8.85 16.75 13.50
CA TYR A 87 -8.64 15.36 13.86
C TYR A 87 -9.97 14.66 14.06
N CYS A 88 -9.98 13.33 13.91
CA CYS A 88 -11.10 12.51 14.33
C CYS A 88 -11.36 12.75 15.83
N LYS A 89 -12.63 12.86 16.22
CA LYS A 89 -13.02 13.16 17.60
C LYS A 89 -13.08 11.91 18.48
N THR A 90 -12.99 10.74 17.87
CA THR A 90 -12.96 9.44 18.54
C THR A 90 -11.71 8.67 18.12
N ASP A 91 -11.32 7.65 18.87
CA ASP A 91 -10.21 6.75 18.58
C ASP A 91 -10.67 5.56 17.71
N ALA A 92 -9.76 4.61 17.47
CA ALA A 92 -10.04 3.42 16.70
C ALA A 92 -11.15 2.56 17.33
N ALA A 93 -11.13 2.39 18.65
CA ALA A 93 -12.13 1.59 19.37
C ALA A 93 -13.54 2.20 19.26
N GLY A 94 -13.66 3.53 19.42
CA GLY A 94 -14.93 4.22 19.23
C GLY A 94 -15.43 4.17 17.79
N LEU A 95 -14.52 4.11 16.79
CA LEU A 95 -14.91 3.93 15.39
C LEU A 95 -15.42 2.51 15.08
N GLU A 96 -14.90 1.48 15.73
CA GLU A 96 -15.38 0.11 15.55
C GLU A 96 -16.86 -0.05 15.92
N LEU A 97 -17.36 0.81 16.82
CA LEU A 97 -18.77 0.80 17.24
C LEU A 97 -19.70 1.45 16.19
N ALA A 98 -19.19 2.16 15.21
CA ALA A 98 -19.99 2.78 14.16
C ALA A 98 -20.59 1.71 13.25
N ALA A 99 -21.92 1.66 13.17
CA ALA A 99 -22.64 0.65 12.38
C ALA A 99 -22.53 0.93 10.87
N THR A 100 -22.42 2.20 10.48
CA THR A 100 -22.39 2.65 9.09
C THR A 100 -21.23 3.63 8.84
N THR A 101 -20.93 3.88 7.57
CA THR A 101 -19.97 4.93 7.17
C THR A 101 -20.43 6.32 7.61
N GLU A 102 -21.72 6.57 7.58
CA GLU A 102 -22.34 7.83 8.03
C GLU A 102 -22.14 8.03 9.54
N ASP A 103 -22.34 6.99 10.35
CA ASP A 103 -22.07 7.02 11.79
C ASP A 103 -20.59 7.27 12.09
N ALA A 104 -19.70 6.62 11.37
CA ALA A 104 -18.26 6.86 11.50
C ALA A 104 -17.89 8.31 11.14
N ILE A 105 -18.49 8.87 10.08
CA ILE A 105 -18.29 10.28 9.70
C ILE A 105 -18.86 11.24 10.77
N ALA A 106 -19.98 10.90 11.37
CA ALA A 106 -20.57 11.68 12.45
C ALA A 106 -19.68 11.64 13.70
N ALA A 107 -19.21 10.46 14.11
CA ALA A 107 -18.34 10.26 15.27
C ALA A 107 -16.99 10.98 15.13
N CYS A 108 -16.33 10.86 13.99
CA CYS A 108 -15.08 11.56 13.70
C CYS A 108 -15.25 13.06 13.43
N GLY A 109 -16.43 13.45 12.93
CA GLY A 109 -16.69 14.79 12.39
C GLY A 109 -16.31 14.89 10.90
N LYS A 110 -17.24 15.36 10.09
CA LYS A 110 -17.16 15.41 8.61
C LYS A 110 -15.89 16.04 8.05
N LYS A 111 -15.31 17.03 8.75
CA LYS A 111 -14.10 17.74 8.29
C LYS A 111 -12.82 16.94 8.51
N SER A 112 -12.80 15.89 9.35
CA SER A 112 -11.66 14.98 9.52
C SER A 112 -11.59 13.91 8.43
N ALA A 113 -12.70 13.62 7.72
CA ALA A 113 -12.74 12.70 6.59
C ALA A 113 -12.00 13.28 5.39
N VAL A 114 -10.84 12.69 5.05
CA VAL A 114 -9.95 13.15 3.99
C VAL A 114 -10.09 12.35 2.70
N SER A 115 -10.62 11.13 2.77
CA SER A 115 -10.92 10.32 1.59
C SER A 115 -12.28 10.65 0.99
N ASP A 116 -12.49 10.14 -0.21
CA ASP A 116 -13.77 10.08 -0.88
C ASP A 116 -14.37 8.67 -0.63
N PRO A 117 -15.40 8.53 0.22
CA PRO A 117 -15.95 7.21 0.54
C PRO A 117 -16.47 6.48 -0.69
N LYS A 118 -17.03 7.20 -1.67
CA LYS A 118 -17.53 6.62 -2.92
C LYS A 118 -16.42 6.15 -3.88
N GLY A 119 -15.18 6.59 -3.67
CA GLY A 119 -14.03 6.23 -4.49
C GLY A 119 -12.91 5.56 -3.69
N SER A 120 -13.23 5.02 -2.50
CA SER A 120 -12.28 4.29 -1.68
C SER A 120 -12.92 2.97 -1.29
N THR A 121 -12.31 1.87 -1.70
CA THR A 121 -12.87 0.53 -1.55
C THR A 121 -11.77 -0.51 -1.29
N ALA A 122 -12.15 -1.64 -0.74
CA ALA A 122 -11.31 -2.81 -0.64
C ALA A 122 -12.11 -4.06 -1.00
N ARG A 123 -11.40 -5.14 -1.31
CA ARG A 123 -11.96 -6.49 -1.46
C ARG A 123 -11.19 -7.44 -0.59
N VAL A 124 -11.92 -8.18 0.20
CA VAL A 124 -11.38 -9.26 1.03
C VAL A 124 -11.83 -10.59 0.41
N LYS A 125 -10.88 -11.43 0.06
CA LYS A 125 -11.15 -12.78 -0.42
C LYS A 125 -11.11 -13.73 0.75
N VAL A 126 -12.21 -14.47 0.96
CA VAL A 126 -12.34 -15.46 2.02
C VAL A 126 -11.91 -16.81 1.45
N GLY A 127 -10.91 -17.44 2.08
CA GLY A 127 -10.32 -18.70 1.60
C GLY A 127 -11.28 -19.87 1.55
N GLY A 128 -11.05 -20.77 0.61
CA GLY A 128 -11.77 -22.05 0.47
C GLY A 128 -13.14 -21.96 -0.20
N ALA A 129 -13.76 -20.77 -0.25
CA ALA A 129 -15.11 -20.59 -0.80
C ALA A 129 -15.14 -19.63 -2.02
N GLY A 130 -14.00 -19.03 -2.40
CA GLY A 130 -13.97 -18.03 -3.46
C GLY A 130 -14.81 -16.77 -3.19
N LEU A 131 -15.31 -16.62 -1.96
CA LEU A 131 -16.19 -15.52 -1.57
C LEU A 131 -15.40 -14.21 -1.54
N ILE A 132 -15.92 -13.18 -2.22
CA ILE A 132 -15.36 -11.83 -2.18
C ILE A 132 -16.30 -10.94 -1.38
N ILE A 133 -15.76 -10.28 -0.36
CA ILE A 133 -16.45 -9.28 0.43
C ILE A 133 -16.00 -7.91 -0.05
N ASP A 134 -16.94 -7.13 -0.60
CA ASP A 134 -16.70 -5.73 -0.92
C ASP A 134 -16.74 -4.87 0.35
N VAL A 135 -15.80 -3.94 0.45
CA VAL A 135 -15.60 -3.11 1.64
C VAL A 135 -15.51 -1.64 1.21
N GLN A 136 -16.30 -0.79 1.83
CA GLN A 136 -16.19 0.65 1.70
C GLN A 136 -15.14 1.18 2.68
N VAL A 137 -14.23 2.03 2.21
CA VAL A 137 -13.13 2.57 3.02
C VAL A 137 -13.29 4.07 3.20
N THR A 138 -13.19 4.56 4.44
CA THR A 138 -13.14 6.00 4.75
C THR A 138 -11.91 6.31 5.57
N ALA A 139 -11.06 7.21 5.06
CA ALA A 139 -9.86 7.66 5.75
C ALA A 139 -10.15 8.94 6.54
N PHE A 140 -9.83 8.93 7.82
CA PHE A 140 -9.90 10.08 8.71
C PHE A 140 -8.50 10.56 9.08
N ASN A 141 -8.32 11.88 9.12
CA ASN A 141 -7.15 12.48 9.71
C ASN A 141 -7.26 12.39 11.22
N ASP A 142 -6.22 11.86 11.86
CA ASP A 142 -6.13 11.76 13.30
C ASP A 142 -4.89 12.48 13.83
N ASN A 143 -4.75 12.56 15.16
CA ASN A 143 -3.64 13.23 15.81
C ASN A 143 -2.28 12.56 15.48
N ASN A 144 -1.17 13.22 15.81
CA ASN A 144 0.18 12.66 15.72
C ASN A 144 0.54 12.00 14.37
N LYS A 145 0.02 12.55 13.24
CA LYS A 145 0.26 12.03 11.89
C LYS A 145 -0.36 10.64 11.66
N THR A 146 -1.42 10.32 12.37
CA THR A 146 -2.16 9.08 12.26
C THR A 146 -3.30 9.22 11.27
N PHE A 147 -3.62 8.14 10.58
CA PHE A 147 -4.81 7.93 9.78
C PHE A 147 -5.59 6.78 10.37
N LEU A 148 -6.89 6.95 10.51
CA LEU A 148 -7.81 5.87 10.81
C LEU A 148 -8.54 5.52 9.51
N LEU A 149 -8.38 4.28 9.05
CA LEU A 149 -9.05 3.78 7.85
C LEU A 149 -10.20 2.88 8.31
N TYR A 150 -11.38 3.47 8.39
CA TYR A 150 -12.62 2.79 8.68
C TYR A 150 -13.02 1.97 7.45
N SER A 151 -13.03 0.64 7.60
CA SER A 151 -13.29 -0.32 6.53
C SER A 151 -14.56 -1.10 6.87
N LYS A 152 -15.68 -0.77 6.22
CA LYS A 152 -17.00 -1.35 6.46
C LYS A 152 -17.39 -2.28 5.31
N PRO A 153 -17.65 -3.57 5.58
CA PRO A 153 -18.27 -4.46 4.61
C PRO A 153 -19.61 -3.90 4.10
N VAL A 154 -19.90 -4.12 2.81
CA VAL A 154 -21.12 -3.64 2.14
C VAL A 154 -21.82 -4.77 1.39
N GLY A 155 -23.01 -4.52 0.84
CA GLY A 155 -23.81 -5.56 0.18
C GLY A 155 -24.29 -6.61 1.18
N ASP A 156 -24.21 -7.87 0.79
CA ASP A 156 -24.65 -9.00 1.61
C ASP A 156 -23.86 -9.15 2.91
N ALA A 157 -22.66 -8.61 2.96
CA ALA A 157 -21.79 -8.60 4.13
C ALA A 157 -21.96 -7.36 5.04
N ALA A 158 -22.92 -6.47 4.77
CA ALA A 158 -23.11 -5.22 5.51
C ALA A 158 -23.34 -5.40 7.01
N GLY A 159 -23.86 -6.57 7.43
CA GLY A 159 -24.04 -6.93 8.84
C GLY A 159 -22.74 -7.20 9.61
N LEU A 160 -21.62 -7.44 8.94
CA LEU A 160 -20.34 -7.69 9.59
C LEU A 160 -19.78 -6.39 10.22
N PRO A 161 -19.02 -6.50 11.33
CA PRO A 161 -18.40 -5.34 11.97
C PRO A 161 -17.40 -4.65 11.04
N ALA A 162 -17.17 -3.36 11.27
CA ALA A 162 -16.11 -2.61 10.61
C ALA A 162 -14.73 -3.02 11.16
N THR A 163 -13.72 -2.87 10.33
CA THR A 163 -12.31 -3.04 10.72
C THR A 163 -11.59 -1.70 10.61
N ILE A 164 -10.82 -1.34 11.63
CA ILE A 164 -10.03 -0.10 11.63
C ILE A 164 -8.57 -0.41 11.38
N LEU A 165 -8.05 0.07 10.23
CA LEU A 165 -6.62 0.02 9.97
C LEU A 165 -5.99 1.33 10.44
N VAL A 166 -4.88 1.22 11.16
CA VAL A 166 -4.17 2.39 11.69
C VAL A 166 -2.91 2.64 10.89
N GLY A 167 -2.85 3.79 10.22
CA GLY A 167 -1.70 4.22 9.43
C GLY A 167 -0.98 5.40 10.09
N LYS A 168 0.36 5.35 10.14
CA LYS A 168 1.20 6.44 10.66
C LYS A 168 2.11 7.01 9.58
N LEU A 169 2.06 8.33 9.36
CA LEU A 169 3.03 9.02 8.52
C LEU A 169 4.36 9.15 9.28
N LYS A 170 5.39 8.53 8.76
CA LYS A 170 6.76 8.53 9.30
C LYS A 170 7.72 9.12 8.27
N PRO A 171 8.82 9.78 8.69
CA PRO A 171 9.93 10.04 7.77
C PRO A 171 10.40 8.73 7.15
N PHE A 172 10.64 8.72 5.83
CA PHE A 172 11.04 7.51 5.10
C PHE A 172 12.17 6.73 5.80
N LYS A 173 13.22 7.42 6.26
CA LYS A 173 14.37 6.81 6.94
C LYS A 173 14.08 6.24 8.34
N LYS A 174 12.91 6.55 8.93
CA LYS A 174 12.51 6.08 10.27
C LYS A 174 11.61 4.85 10.24
N VAL A 175 11.27 4.34 9.07
CA VAL A 175 10.50 3.10 8.93
C VAL A 175 11.45 1.91 9.09
N LYS A 176 11.19 1.09 10.10
CA LYS A 176 11.99 -0.11 10.42
C LYS A 176 11.46 -1.36 9.74
N GLY A 177 12.30 -2.41 9.69
CA GLY A 177 11.91 -3.73 9.19
C GLY A 177 11.69 -3.80 7.68
N ARG A 178 12.31 -2.90 6.90
CA ARG A 178 12.21 -2.96 5.43
C ARG A 178 13.02 -4.12 4.86
N PRO A 179 12.52 -4.78 3.80
CA PRO A 179 13.32 -5.75 3.07
C PRO A 179 14.58 -5.13 2.46
N PRO A 180 15.64 -5.90 2.21
CA PRO A 180 16.81 -5.44 1.48
C PRO A 180 16.41 -4.76 0.16
N GLY A 181 17.14 -3.71 -0.25
CA GLY A 181 16.87 -2.96 -1.48
C GLY A 181 15.74 -1.92 -1.41
N THR A 182 14.86 -1.94 -0.39
CA THR A 182 13.72 -1.00 -0.29
C THR A 182 14.02 0.24 0.57
N GLY A 183 15.15 0.28 1.26
CA GLY A 183 15.55 1.37 2.17
C GLY A 183 16.11 2.62 1.50
N SER A 184 16.17 2.69 0.17
CA SER A 184 16.72 3.82 -0.59
C SER A 184 15.75 4.32 -1.66
N GLY A 185 15.81 5.62 -1.99
CA GLY A 185 14.98 6.19 -3.05
C GLY A 185 14.66 7.67 -2.89
N PRO A 186 13.95 8.25 -3.85
CA PRO A 186 13.58 9.66 -3.86
C PRO A 186 12.37 9.95 -2.95
N TYR A 187 12.26 9.24 -1.82
CA TYR A 187 11.14 9.31 -0.90
C TYR A 187 11.42 10.28 0.25
N LYS A 188 10.37 10.82 0.83
CA LYS A 188 10.45 11.72 1.99
C LYS A 188 9.69 11.20 3.19
N GLU A 189 8.48 10.75 2.97
CA GLU A 189 7.55 10.27 3.99
C GLU A 189 6.99 8.92 3.55
N SER A 190 6.63 8.11 4.51
CA SER A 190 5.98 6.82 4.31
C SER A 190 4.72 6.75 5.16
N LEU A 191 3.66 6.20 4.61
CA LEU A 191 2.49 5.79 5.37
C LEU A 191 2.68 4.32 5.76
N ASP A 192 2.83 4.07 7.03
CA ASP A 192 3.04 2.75 7.63
C ASP A 192 1.71 2.30 8.24
N VAL A 193 1.04 1.36 7.59
CA VAL A 193 -0.31 0.86 7.93
C VAL A 193 -0.20 -0.52 8.55
N VAL A 194 -0.74 -0.67 9.76
CA VAL A 194 -0.93 -1.96 10.40
C VAL A 194 -2.30 -2.51 9.99
N ILE A 195 -2.32 -3.74 9.56
CA ILE A 195 -3.51 -4.47 9.16
C ILE A 195 -3.81 -5.49 10.28
N PRO A 196 -4.92 -5.33 11.01
CA PRO A 196 -5.29 -6.30 12.03
C PRO A 196 -5.61 -7.65 11.39
N PRO A 197 -5.48 -8.77 12.14
CA PRO A 197 -5.85 -10.09 11.64
C PRO A 197 -7.30 -10.09 11.15
N LEU A 198 -7.51 -10.47 9.90
CA LEU A 198 -8.83 -10.70 9.33
C LEU A 198 -9.19 -12.16 9.61
N ALA A 199 -10.32 -12.40 10.30
CA ALA A 199 -10.69 -13.71 10.86
C ALA A 199 -10.70 -14.84 9.81
N ALA A 200 -11.08 -14.58 8.56
CA ALA A 200 -11.25 -15.63 7.55
C ALA A 200 -10.78 -15.24 6.13
N GLY A 201 -10.09 -14.13 5.95
CA GLY A 201 -9.78 -13.66 4.60
C GLY A 201 -8.45 -12.92 4.49
N ALA A 202 -8.13 -12.54 3.25
CA ALA A 202 -6.98 -11.70 2.92
C ALA A 202 -7.41 -10.55 1.99
N ILE A 203 -6.74 -9.41 2.08
CA ILE A 203 -7.02 -8.25 1.24
C ILE A 203 -6.48 -8.53 -0.17
N GLN A 204 -7.38 -8.71 -1.14
CA GLN A 204 -7.05 -8.89 -2.54
C GLN A 204 -6.88 -7.54 -3.26
N PHE A 205 -7.67 -6.55 -2.88
CA PHE A 205 -7.66 -5.23 -3.50
C PHE A 205 -7.88 -4.15 -2.45
N PHE A 206 -7.15 -3.05 -2.57
CA PHE A 206 -7.30 -1.88 -1.69
C PHE A 206 -7.08 -0.60 -2.49
N GLU A 207 -8.06 0.27 -2.51
CA GLU A 207 -7.96 1.58 -3.15
C GLU A 207 -8.40 2.69 -2.19
N VAL A 208 -7.56 3.70 -2.03
CA VAL A 208 -7.91 4.92 -1.30
C VAL A 208 -7.82 6.13 -2.20
N THR A 209 -8.92 6.86 -2.31
CA THR A 209 -9.00 8.14 -2.98
C THR A 209 -8.98 9.27 -1.95
N ILE A 210 -7.89 10.02 -1.88
CA ILE A 210 -7.83 11.26 -1.09
C ILE A 210 -8.40 12.41 -1.94
N LYS A 211 -9.38 13.11 -1.41
CA LYS A 211 -10.06 14.23 -2.09
C LYS A 211 -9.08 15.33 -2.50
N LYS A 212 -9.39 16.02 -3.60
CA LYS A 212 -8.67 17.24 -3.98
C LYS A 212 -8.91 18.34 -2.94
N SER A 213 -7.97 18.50 -2.05
CA SER A 213 -8.02 19.48 -0.97
C SER A 213 -6.62 20.01 -0.63
N LYS A 214 -6.52 20.87 0.37
CA LYS A 214 -5.23 21.30 0.92
C LYS A 214 -4.52 20.16 1.72
N TYR A 215 -5.17 19.02 1.96
CA TYR A 215 -4.65 17.92 2.75
C TYR A 215 -3.42 17.29 2.10
N ILE A 216 -3.54 16.94 0.81
CA ILE A 216 -2.43 16.42 0.03
C ILE A 216 -2.11 17.36 -1.13
N GLN A 217 -0.85 17.68 -1.26
CA GLN A 217 -0.34 18.60 -2.27
C GLN A 217 0.87 18.00 -2.97
N ALA A 218 1.07 18.35 -4.25
CA ALA A 218 2.23 17.94 -5.02
C ALA A 218 2.80 19.06 -5.89
N ARG A 219 4.07 18.88 -6.29
CA ARG A 219 4.76 19.71 -7.31
C ARG A 219 5.43 18.81 -8.34
N CYS A 220 5.69 19.34 -9.56
CA CYS A 220 6.25 18.58 -10.68
C CYS A 220 7.72 18.90 -10.93
N LYS A 221 8.62 18.46 -10.04
CA LYS A 221 10.07 18.53 -10.20
C LYS A 221 10.73 17.41 -9.37
N PRO A 222 11.17 16.30 -9.99
CA PRO A 222 11.23 15.98 -11.44
C PRO A 222 9.87 15.65 -12.07
N LYS A 223 9.84 15.40 -13.39
CA LYS A 223 8.63 15.05 -14.14
C LYS A 223 8.12 13.61 -13.85
N LYS A 224 8.97 12.74 -13.34
CA LYS A 224 8.67 11.37 -12.94
C LYS A 224 8.67 11.31 -11.42
N LEU A 225 7.56 10.85 -10.85
CA LEU A 225 7.37 10.67 -9.41
C LEU A 225 7.36 9.17 -9.12
N LYS A 226 8.33 8.70 -8.36
CA LYS A 226 8.50 7.29 -8.02
C LYS A 226 7.83 6.99 -6.69
N TRP A 227 7.03 5.94 -6.65
CA TRP A 227 6.32 5.40 -5.49
C TRP A 227 6.87 4.02 -5.17
N GLN A 228 6.66 3.56 -3.99
CA GLN A 228 6.91 2.19 -3.59
C GLN A 228 5.89 1.77 -2.56
N ALA A 229 5.34 0.57 -2.69
CA ALA A 229 4.63 -0.11 -1.63
C ALA A 229 5.41 -1.36 -1.22
N THR A 230 5.46 -1.62 0.08
CA THR A 230 6.04 -2.83 0.64
C THR A 230 5.00 -3.45 1.56
N THR A 231 4.60 -4.69 1.29
CA THR A 231 3.67 -5.42 2.16
C THR A 231 4.39 -6.59 2.84
N PHE A 232 4.07 -6.75 4.12
CA PHE A 232 4.53 -7.84 4.98
C PHE A 232 3.34 -8.75 5.23
N PHE A 233 3.58 -10.04 5.28
CA PHE A 233 2.56 -11.07 5.39
C PHE A 233 2.74 -11.90 6.66
N SER A 234 1.63 -12.28 7.28
CA SER A 234 1.61 -13.04 8.55
C SER A 234 1.63 -14.55 8.35
N ASP A 235 1.49 -15.03 7.12
CA ASP A 235 1.43 -16.45 6.77
C ASP A 235 2.79 -17.05 6.34
N GLY A 236 3.89 -16.32 6.56
CA GLY A 236 5.23 -16.74 6.18
C GLY A 236 5.63 -16.39 4.75
N THR A 237 4.72 -15.82 3.95
CA THR A 237 5.07 -15.29 2.61
C THR A 237 6.12 -14.19 2.75
N PRO A 238 7.20 -14.22 1.96
CA PRO A 238 8.22 -13.17 1.99
C PRO A 238 7.63 -11.78 1.71
N PRO A 239 8.12 -10.72 2.37
CA PRO A 239 7.68 -9.36 2.08
C PRO A 239 7.90 -9.00 0.62
N THR A 240 6.89 -8.40 0.01
CA THR A 240 6.93 -7.97 -1.40
C THR A 240 7.02 -6.46 -1.50
N ALA A 241 7.85 -5.96 -2.39
CA ALA A 241 7.95 -4.53 -2.69
C ALA A 241 7.73 -4.28 -4.18
N ASP A 242 6.75 -3.44 -4.50
CA ASP A 242 6.51 -2.96 -5.86
C ASP A 242 6.83 -1.48 -5.99
N THR A 243 7.25 -1.08 -7.18
CA THR A 243 7.63 0.30 -7.51
C THR A 243 6.87 0.80 -8.72
N TYR A 244 6.21 1.93 -8.55
CA TYR A 244 5.43 2.56 -9.61
C TYR A 244 5.93 3.99 -9.92
N THR A 245 5.85 4.38 -11.18
CA THR A 245 6.23 5.72 -11.63
C THR A 245 5.08 6.44 -12.30
N THR A 246 4.70 7.60 -11.74
CA THR A 246 3.70 8.48 -12.33
C THR A 246 4.36 9.69 -13.00
N LYS A 247 3.97 9.97 -14.25
CA LYS A 247 4.43 11.17 -14.95
C LYS A 247 3.56 12.38 -14.60
N CYS A 248 4.18 13.54 -14.35
CA CYS A 248 3.50 14.82 -14.25
C CYS A 248 3.95 15.77 -15.35
N LYS A 249 3.07 16.72 -15.74
CA LYS A 249 3.38 17.77 -16.72
C LYS A 249 3.63 19.09 -15.98
N PRO A 250 4.83 19.71 -16.12
CA PRO A 250 5.06 21.03 -15.54
C PRO A 250 4.16 22.07 -16.19
N LYS A 251 3.55 22.94 -15.37
CA LYS A 251 2.91 24.16 -15.91
C LYS A 251 3.98 25.03 -16.59
N LYS A 252 3.71 25.49 -17.80
CA LYS A 252 4.44 26.61 -18.39
C LYS A 252 4.19 27.83 -17.48
N LYS A 253 5.21 28.69 -17.33
CA LYS A 253 5.04 29.99 -16.68
C LYS A 253 4.01 30.82 -17.44
#